data_8d15a30648d0a95226b079387750b939
#
_entry.id   8d15a30648d0a95226b079387750b939
#
_cell.length_a   1.000
_cell.length_b   1.000
_cell.length_c   1.000
_cell.angle_alpha   90.00
_cell.angle_beta   90.00
_cell.angle_gamma   90.00
#
_symmetry.space_group_name_H-M   'P 1'
#
loop_
_entity.id
_entity.type
_entity.pdbx_description
1 polymer ?
#
loop_
_entity_poly.entity_id
_entity_poly.type
_entity_poly.pdbx_seq_one_letter_code
_entity_poly.pdbx_strand_id
1 'polypeptide(L)'
;MKTSITSLLMIFCFSILTYAQTPQDRATELKEQAQSSLHQKDYIKARYLFKKAYEAFAARENYPQAIECGVQANALYVRENFYKEGFELCRDMDQLIWAGEQNQKKVFHNLRFLVSKERLQMYTALKNPAQAKIQLNKLEETANLAKNDSLTETLLYTK
;
A
#
# COMPACT_ATOMS: atom_id res chain seq x y z
N MET A 1 10.79 12.29 58.62
CA MET A 1 11.08 11.34 57.53
C MET A 1 9.77 10.88 56.86
N LYS A 2 9.15 11.73 56.02
CA LYS A 2 7.88 11.41 55.31
C LYS A 2 7.86 11.89 53.83
N THR A 3 9.03 12.13 53.22
CA THR A 3 9.11 12.74 51.87
C THR A 3 9.64 11.80 50.79
N SER A 4 9.76 10.47 51.03
CA SER A 4 10.45 9.58 50.09
C SER A 4 9.55 8.69 49.26
N ILE A 5 8.25 8.56 49.58
CA ILE A 5 7.36 7.61 48.88
C ILE A 5 6.66 8.26 47.69
N THR A 6 6.33 9.57 47.79
CA THR A 6 5.62 10.29 46.69
C THR A 6 6.51 10.55 45.48
N SER A 7 7.82 10.72 45.65
CA SER A 7 8.79 10.89 44.55
C SER A 7 8.97 9.61 43.73
N LEU A 8 8.92 8.44 44.38
CA LEU A 8 9.09 7.15 43.68
C LEU A 8 7.89 6.80 42.81
N LEU A 9 6.66 7.18 43.21
CA LEU A 9 5.44 6.94 42.47
C LEU A 9 5.35 7.82 41.18
N MET A 10 5.85 9.06 41.28
CA MET A 10 5.86 9.97 40.11
C MET A 10 6.81 9.49 39.01
N ILE A 11 7.94 8.89 39.36
CA ILE A 11 8.92 8.38 38.38
C ILE A 11 8.38 7.12 37.67
N PHE A 12 7.59 6.30 38.37
CA PHE A 12 6.99 5.09 37.78
C PHE A 12 5.85 5.40 36.82
N CYS A 13 5.07 6.46 37.05
CA CYS A 13 4.02 6.89 36.11
C CYS A 13 4.59 7.51 34.83
N PHE A 14 5.76 8.16 34.89
CA PHE A 14 6.40 8.75 33.70
C PHE A 14 7.02 7.72 32.76
N SER A 15 7.48 6.58 33.28
CA SER A 15 8.09 5.51 32.47
C SER A 15 7.07 4.63 31.73
N ILE A 16 5.79 4.66 32.08
CA ILE A 16 4.73 3.90 31.38
C ILE A 16 4.20 4.68 30.17
N LEU A 17 4.35 6.03 30.15
CA LEU A 17 3.85 6.87 29.05
C LEU A 17 4.72 6.87 27.79
N THR A 18 5.91 6.30 27.81
CA THR A 18 6.86 6.37 26.69
C THR A 18 6.84 5.17 25.73
N TYR A 19 5.97 4.18 25.93
CA TYR A 19 5.94 2.97 25.10
C TYR A 19 4.64 2.74 24.31
N ALA A 20 3.70 3.64 24.32
CA ALA A 20 2.59 3.57 23.38
C ALA A 20 3.06 4.13 22.03
N GLN A 21 3.71 3.29 21.21
CA GLN A 21 3.89 3.62 19.80
C GLN A 21 2.56 4.06 19.23
N THR A 22 2.53 5.26 18.67
CA THR A 22 1.31 5.71 18.01
C THR A 22 0.98 4.71 16.89
N PRO A 23 -0.28 4.45 16.64
CA PRO A 23 -0.63 3.57 15.52
C PRO A 23 0.02 3.98 14.19
N GLN A 24 0.28 5.27 13.96
CA GLN A 24 0.98 5.80 12.77
C GLN A 24 2.41 5.27 12.68
N ASP A 25 3.13 5.20 13.81
CA ASP A 25 4.51 4.74 13.86
C ASP A 25 4.60 3.27 13.44
N ARG A 26 3.64 2.44 13.90
CA ARG A 26 3.63 1.01 13.57
C ARG A 26 3.44 0.74 12.06
N ALA A 27 2.57 1.48 11.36
CA ALA A 27 2.38 1.27 9.93
C ALA A 27 3.63 1.67 9.13
N THR A 28 4.25 2.77 9.51
CA THR A 28 5.51 3.24 8.93
C THR A 28 6.64 2.26 9.22
N GLU A 29 6.75 1.79 10.45
CA GLU A 29 7.74 0.77 10.84
C GLU A 29 7.59 -0.52 10.03
N LEU A 30 6.37 -1.02 9.84
CA LEU A 30 6.10 -2.19 8.99
C LEU A 30 6.54 -1.97 7.54
N LYS A 31 6.29 -0.77 6.98
CA LYS A 31 6.74 -0.39 5.64
C LYS A 31 8.27 -0.38 5.54
N GLU A 32 8.95 0.21 6.52
CA GLU A 32 10.43 0.27 6.56
C GLU A 32 11.04 -1.13 6.71
N GLN A 33 10.48 -1.97 7.59
CA GLN A 33 10.90 -3.37 7.73
C GLN A 33 10.68 -4.16 6.43
N ALA A 34 9.57 -3.91 5.70
CA ALA A 34 9.31 -4.51 4.42
C ALA A 34 10.36 -4.10 3.38
N GLN A 35 10.71 -2.82 3.31
CA GLN A 35 11.75 -2.30 2.43
C GLN A 35 13.13 -2.91 2.77
N SER A 36 13.48 -3.00 4.04
CA SER A 36 14.72 -3.66 4.49
C SER A 36 14.76 -5.13 4.05
N SER A 37 13.66 -5.88 4.26
CA SER A 37 13.56 -7.27 3.83
C SER A 37 13.67 -7.42 2.31
N LEU A 38 13.10 -6.48 1.54
CA LEU A 38 13.22 -6.43 0.09
C LEU A 38 14.67 -6.23 -0.36
N HIS A 39 15.40 -5.31 0.28
CA HIS A 39 16.84 -5.10 0.01
C HIS A 39 17.68 -6.34 0.34
N GLN A 40 17.31 -7.08 1.38
CA GLN A 40 17.94 -8.35 1.76
C GLN A 40 17.51 -9.51 0.85
N LYS A 41 16.64 -9.28 -0.14
CA LYS A 41 16.06 -10.28 -1.03
C LYS A 41 15.21 -11.35 -0.32
N ASP A 42 14.77 -11.06 0.91
CA ASP A 42 13.79 -11.90 1.63
C ASP A 42 12.38 -11.51 1.14
N TYR A 43 12.03 -11.99 -0.06
CA TYR A 43 10.79 -11.60 -0.74
C TYR A 43 9.53 -12.08 -0.01
N ILE A 44 9.60 -13.23 0.66
CA ILE A 44 8.46 -13.78 1.42
C ILE A 44 8.14 -12.86 2.60
N LYS A 45 9.16 -12.49 3.37
CA LYS A 45 9.02 -11.59 4.52
C LYS A 45 8.63 -10.18 4.07
N ALA A 46 9.26 -9.67 3.01
CA ALA A 46 8.93 -8.36 2.45
C ALA A 46 7.46 -8.30 2.03
N ARG A 47 6.95 -9.29 1.29
CA ARG A 47 5.55 -9.39 0.87
C ARG A 47 4.59 -9.39 2.06
N TYR A 48 4.87 -10.20 3.08
CA TYR A 48 4.07 -10.26 4.29
C TYR A 48 4.02 -8.90 5.00
N LEU A 49 5.16 -8.26 5.18
CA LEU A 49 5.27 -6.96 5.85
C LEU A 49 4.60 -5.83 5.07
N PHE A 50 4.76 -5.79 3.73
CA PHE A 50 4.03 -4.83 2.89
C PHE A 50 2.51 -5.02 2.99
N LYS A 51 2.02 -6.27 3.00
CA LYS A 51 0.59 -6.53 3.20
C LYS A 51 0.12 -6.06 4.57
N LYS A 52 0.91 -6.26 5.64
CA LYS A 52 0.60 -5.76 6.98
C LYS A 52 0.62 -4.24 7.05
N ALA A 53 1.56 -3.59 6.38
CA ALA A 53 1.60 -2.14 6.27
C ALA A 53 0.38 -1.60 5.51
N TYR A 54 -0.01 -2.24 4.39
CA TYR A 54 -1.25 -1.95 3.66
C TYR A 54 -2.47 -1.96 4.58
N GLU A 55 -2.68 -3.06 5.32
CA GLU A 55 -3.79 -3.20 6.27
C GLU A 55 -3.76 -2.11 7.36
N ALA A 56 -2.56 -1.79 7.89
CA ALA A 56 -2.39 -0.81 8.93
C ALA A 56 -2.62 0.64 8.46
N PHE A 57 -2.22 1.00 7.25
CA PHE A 57 -2.51 2.30 6.64
C PHE A 57 -3.98 2.41 6.22
N ALA A 58 -4.58 1.34 5.68
CA ALA A 58 -5.99 1.29 5.31
C ALA A 58 -6.91 1.53 6.52
N ALA A 59 -6.61 0.90 7.65
CA ALA A 59 -7.36 1.07 8.90
C ALA A 59 -7.35 2.51 9.43
N ARG A 60 -6.50 3.39 8.89
CA ARG A 60 -6.38 4.82 9.26
C ARG A 60 -6.78 5.76 8.14
N GLU A 61 -7.40 5.21 7.11
CA GLU A 61 -7.82 5.99 5.95
C GLU A 61 -6.65 6.73 5.25
N ASN A 62 -5.40 6.27 5.46
CA ASN A 62 -4.25 6.75 4.72
C ASN A 62 -4.15 6.01 3.39
N TYR A 63 -5.09 6.31 2.50
CA TYR A 63 -5.26 5.63 1.23
C TYR A 63 -3.99 5.64 0.35
N PRO A 64 -3.25 6.75 0.18
CA PRO A 64 -2.06 6.76 -0.64
C PRO A 64 -0.98 5.77 -0.15
N GLN A 65 -0.67 5.78 1.14
CA GLN A 65 0.33 4.88 1.71
C GLN A 65 -0.14 3.41 1.72
N ALA A 66 -1.44 3.19 1.96
CA ALA A 66 -2.01 1.85 1.85
C ALA A 66 -1.83 1.30 0.44
N ILE A 67 -2.27 2.03 -0.59
CA ILE A 67 -2.17 1.56 -1.98
C ILE A 67 -0.71 1.38 -2.40
N GLU A 68 0.20 2.26 -2.01
CA GLU A 68 1.64 2.09 -2.26
C GLU A 68 2.15 0.76 -1.69
N CYS A 69 1.84 0.43 -0.43
CA CYS A 69 2.22 -0.83 0.19
C CYS A 69 1.54 -2.03 -0.50
N GLY A 70 0.26 -1.90 -0.88
CA GLY A 70 -0.47 -2.93 -1.62
C GLY A 70 0.17 -3.24 -2.97
N VAL A 71 0.59 -2.23 -3.72
CA VAL A 71 1.31 -2.35 -5.00
C VAL A 71 2.65 -3.08 -4.80
N GLN A 72 3.42 -2.73 -3.77
CA GLN A 72 4.70 -3.43 -3.47
C GLN A 72 4.46 -4.91 -3.11
N ALA A 73 3.45 -5.21 -2.30
CA ALA A 73 3.08 -6.58 -2.00
C ALA A 73 2.65 -7.34 -3.27
N ASN A 74 1.87 -6.67 -4.15
CA ASN A 74 1.38 -7.26 -5.40
C ASN A 74 2.53 -7.58 -6.37
N ALA A 75 3.48 -6.69 -6.52
CA ALA A 75 4.67 -6.93 -7.34
C ALA A 75 5.44 -8.20 -6.89
N LEU A 76 5.46 -8.47 -5.59
CA LEU A 76 6.06 -9.69 -5.04
C LEU A 76 5.20 -10.94 -5.28
N TYR A 77 3.86 -10.84 -5.26
CA TYR A 77 2.98 -11.93 -5.69
C TYR A 77 3.22 -12.27 -7.17
N VAL A 78 3.30 -11.26 -8.04
CA VAL A 78 3.57 -11.46 -9.48
C VAL A 78 4.94 -12.11 -9.70
N ARG A 79 5.97 -11.67 -8.99
CA ARG A 79 7.32 -12.24 -9.04
C ARG A 79 7.34 -13.72 -8.71
N GLU A 80 6.51 -14.17 -7.78
CA GLU A 80 6.45 -15.56 -7.33
C GLU A 80 5.36 -16.38 -8.04
N ASN A 81 4.70 -15.80 -9.06
CA ASN A 81 3.60 -16.40 -9.82
C ASN A 81 2.33 -16.68 -9.01
N PHE A 82 2.13 -15.99 -7.88
CA PHE A 82 0.91 -16.05 -7.09
C PHE A 82 -0.16 -15.08 -7.64
N TYR A 83 -0.53 -15.28 -8.89
CA TYR A 83 -1.44 -14.36 -9.60
C TYR A 83 -2.84 -14.28 -8.98
N LYS A 84 -3.34 -15.39 -8.42
CA LYS A 84 -4.65 -15.40 -7.76
C LYS A 84 -4.68 -14.41 -6.59
N GLU A 85 -3.71 -14.51 -5.70
CA GLU A 85 -3.54 -13.63 -4.54
C GLU A 85 -3.28 -12.19 -4.97
N GLY A 86 -2.56 -12.00 -6.06
CA GLY A 86 -2.33 -10.69 -6.66
C GLY A 86 -3.64 -10.04 -7.15
N PHE A 87 -4.50 -10.79 -7.84
CA PHE A 87 -5.81 -10.27 -8.27
C PHE A 87 -6.75 -10.01 -7.09
N GLU A 88 -6.73 -10.84 -6.06
CA GLU A 88 -7.48 -10.62 -4.84
C GLU A 88 -7.05 -9.32 -4.16
N LEU A 89 -5.75 -9.09 -4.02
CA LEU A 89 -5.22 -7.84 -3.45
C LEU A 89 -5.59 -6.61 -4.31
N CYS A 90 -5.55 -6.72 -5.65
CA CYS A 90 -6.01 -5.64 -6.52
C CYS A 90 -7.50 -5.32 -6.33
N ARG A 91 -8.33 -6.32 -6.08
CA ARG A 91 -9.76 -6.13 -5.78
C ARG A 91 -9.94 -5.42 -4.44
N ASP A 92 -9.17 -5.81 -3.42
CA ASP A 92 -9.23 -5.20 -2.09
C ASP A 92 -8.76 -3.72 -2.15
N MET A 93 -7.73 -3.42 -2.95
CA MET A 93 -7.28 -2.06 -3.21
C MET A 93 -8.36 -1.21 -3.92
N ASP A 94 -9.08 -1.76 -4.91
CA ASP A 94 -10.19 -1.03 -5.55
C ASP A 94 -11.32 -0.73 -4.57
N GLN A 95 -11.67 -1.67 -3.70
CA GLN A 95 -12.70 -1.45 -2.67
C GLN A 95 -12.27 -0.36 -1.70
N LEU A 96 -10.99 -0.35 -1.30
CA LEU A 96 -10.42 0.68 -0.43
C LEU A 96 -10.45 2.06 -1.11
N ILE A 97 -10.07 2.15 -2.37
CA ILE A 97 -10.12 3.39 -3.17
C ILE A 97 -11.56 3.89 -3.24
N TRP A 98 -12.51 3.01 -3.59
CA TRP A 98 -13.91 3.37 -3.67
C TRP A 98 -14.44 3.92 -2.34
N ALA A 99 -14.16 3.24 -1.23
CA ALA A 99 -14.56 3.70 0.11
C ALA A 99 -13.95 5.07 0.44
N GLY A 100 -12.68 5.28 0.14
CA GLY A 100 -12.00 6.56 0.33
C GLY A 100 -12.59 7.69 -0.50
N GLU A 101 -12.97 7.41 -1.74
CA GLU A 101 -13.63 8.39 -2.62
C GLU A 101 -15.00 8.81 -2.08
N GLN A 102 -15.79 7.86 -1.53
CA GLN A 102 -17.06 8.17 -0.89
C GLN A 102 -16.86 9.04 0.37
N ASN A 103 -15.91 8.68 1.22
CA ASN A 103 -15.63 9.39 2.47
C ASN A 103 -15.11 10.81 2.22
N GLN A 104 -14.18 10.99 1.28
CA GLN A 104 -13.53 12.27 1.01
C GLN A 104 -14.21 13.08 -0.09
N LYS A 105 -15.23 12.54 -0.76
CA LYS A 105 -15.92 13.15 -1.92
C LYS A 105 -14.95 13.62 -3.01
N LYS A 106 -13.89 12.82 -3.23
CA LYS A 106 -12.80 13.10 -4.15
C LYS A 106 -12.42 11.83 -4.90
N VAL A 107 -12.26 11.94 -6.23
CA VAL A 107 -11.79 10.81 -7.07
C VAL A 107 -10.27 10.66 -6.95
N PHE A 108 -9.80 9.44 -6.77
CA PHE A 108 -8.38 9.13 -6.63
C PHE A 108 -7.82 8.53 -7.93
N HIS A 109 -7.77 9.33 -9.01
CA HIS A 109 -7.28 8.86 -10.32
C HIS A 109 -5.90 8.21 -10.26
N ASN A 110 -4.97 8.81 -9.51
CA ASN A 110 -3.60 8.28 -9.36
C ASN A 110 -3.60 6.88 -8.72
N LEU A 111 -4.42 6.66 -7.69
CA LEU A 111 -4.49 5.35 -7.02
C LEU A 111 -5.14 4.30 -7.92
N ARG A 112 -6.21 4.66 -8.65
CA ARG A 112 -6.84 3.81 -9.67
C ARG A 112 -5.86 3.43 -10.77
N PHE A 113 -5.03 4.38 -11.22
CA PHE A 113 -3.97 4.14 -12.20
C PHE A 113 -2.99 3.08 -11.70
N LEU A 114 -2.49 3.19 -10.47
CA LEU A 114 -1.55 2.24 -9.90
C LEU A 114 -2.12 0.81 -9.88
N VAL A 115 -3.36 0.64 -9.41
CA VAL A 115 -4.00 -0.69 -9.35
C VAL A 115 -4.25 -1.27 -10.75
N SER A 116 -4.66 -0.44 -11.70
CA SER A 116 -4.87 -0.88 -13.09
C SER A 116 -3.56 -1.30 -13.75
N LYS A 117 -2.44 -0.62 -13.45
CA LYS A 117 -1.10 -1.00 -13.90
C LYS A 117 -0.70 -2.38 -13.39
N GLU A 118 -0.95 -2.68 -12.11
CA GLU A 118 -0.67 -3.99 -11.54
C GLU A 118 -1.47 -5.10 -12.26
N ARG A 119 -2.75 -4.87 -12.55
CA ARG A 119 -3.56 -5.83 -13.33
C ARG A 119 -3.04 -6.03 -14.74
N LEU A 120 -2.62 -4.96 -15.41
CA LEU A 120 -2.02 -5.07 -16.73
C LEU A 120 -0.78 -5.96 -16.69
N GLN A 121 0.10 -5.78 -15.72
CA GLN A 121 1.29 -6.62 -15.56
C GLN A 121 0.93 -8.10 -15.37
N MET A 122 -0.06 -8.40 -14.52
CA MET A 122 -0.51 -9.78 -14.30
C MET A 122 -1.11 -10.42 -15.56
N TYR A 123 -1.99 -9.72 -16.28
CA TYR A 123 -2.56 -10.26 -17.53
C TYR A 123 -1.51 -10.43 -18.62
N THR A 124 -0.50 -9.56 -18.65
CA THR A 124 0.64 -9.69 -19.57
C THR A 124 1.47 -10.93 -19.22
N ALA A 125 1.78 -11.14 -17.93
CA ALA A 125 2.50 -12.31 -17.46
C ALA A 125 1.75 -13.63 -17.73
N LEU A 126 0.42 -13.60 -17.60
CA LEU A 126 -0.46 -14.73 -17.91
C LEU A 126 -0.71 -14.93 -19.43
N LYS A 127 -0.08 -14.11 -20.28
CA LYS A 127 -0.24 -14.14 -21.75
C LYS A 127 -1.73 -14.04 -22.17
N ASN A 128 -2.50 -13.20 -21.48
CA ASN A 128 -3.90 -12.93 -21.79
C ASN A 128 -4.06 -11.55 -22.47
N PRO A 129 -3.83 -11.46 -23.81
CA PRO A 129 -3.82 -10.19 -24.51
C PRO A 129 -5.17 -9.49 -24.53
N ALA A 130 -6.27 -10.22 -24.47
CA ALA A 130 -7.60 -9.63 -24.45
C ALA A 130 -7.82 -8.82 -23.15
N GLN A 131 -7.53 -9.40 -22.01
CA GLN A 131 -7.63 -8.71 -20.72
C GLN A 131 -6.55 -7.62 -20.57
N ALA A 132 -5.34 -7.86 -21.04
CA ALA A 132 -4.29 -6.84 -21.04
C ALA A 132 -4.72 -5.60 -21.82
N LYS A 133 -5.33 -5.74 -23.00
CA LYS A 133 -5.86 -4.63 -23.79
C LYS A 133 -6.94 -3.84 -23.05
N ILE A 134 -7.86 -4.52 -22.35
CA ILE A 134 -8.90 -3.85 -21.54
C ILE A 134 -8.24 -3.02 -20.42
N GLN A 135 -7.24 -3.55 -19.74
CA GLN A 135 -6.55 -2.81 -18.69
C GLN A 135 -5.74 -1.63 -19.24
N LEU A 136 -5.12 -1.79 -20.41
CA LEU A 136 -4.40 -0.69 -21.05
C LEU A 136 -5.35 0.48 -21.38
N ASN A 137 -6.53 0.21 -21.96
CA ASN A 137 -7.52 1.23 -22.24
C ASN A 137 -7.97 1.97 -20.96
N LYS A 138 -8.16 1.24 -19.85
CA LYS A 138 -8.48 1.85 -18.54
C LYS A 138 -7.33 2.73 -18.01
N LEU A 139 -6.09 2.33 -18.22
CA LEU A 139 -4.93 3.14 -17.84
C LEU A 139 -4.89 4.45 -18.64
N GLU A 140 -5.10 4.39 -19.95
CA GLU A 140 -5.15 5.57 -20.82
C GLU A 140 -6.27 6.53 -20.40
N GLU A 141 -7.46 6.01 -20.13
CA GLU A 141 -8.58 6.80 -19.62
C GLU A 141 -8.24 7.46 -18.28
N THR A 142 -7.71 6.71 -17.34
CA THR A 142 -7.37 7.22 -16.00
C THR A 142 -6.25 8.27 -16.07
N ALA A 143 -5.23 8.07 -16.91
CA ALA A 143 -4.16 9.04 -17.11
C ALA A 143 -4.68 10.36 -17.70
N ASN A 144 -5.57 10.28 -18.69
CA ASN A 144 -6.20 11.45 -19.30
C ASN A 144 -7.05 12.24 -18.27
N LEU A 145 -7.79 11.54 -17.42
CA LEU A 145 -8.59 12.16 -16.36
C LEU A 145 -7.73 12.79 -15.26
N ALA A 146 -6.60 12.18 -14.93
CA ALA A 146 -5.69 12.71 -13.90
C ALA A 146 -5.03 14.02 -14.30
N LYS A 147 -4.98 14.36 -15.58
CA LYS A 147 -4.28 15.55 -16.13
C LYS A 147 -2.87 15.71 -15.55
N ASN A 148 -2.19 14.60 -15.36
CA ASN A 148 -0.88 14.56 -14.72
C ASN A 148 0.16 14.09 -15.74
N ASP A 149 1.08 14.98 -16.10
CA ASP A 149 2.13 14.72 -17.10
C ASP A 149 2.97 13.48 -16.76
N SER A 150 3.25 13.25 -15.49
CA SER A 150 4.03 12.08 -15.06
C SER A 150 3.31 10.74 -15.31
N LEU A 151 1.99 10.72 -15.23
CA LEU A 151 1.19 9.52 -15.54
C LEU A 151 1.13 9.28 -17.05
N THR A 152 1.03 10.36 -17.83
CA THR A 152 1.05 10.29 -19.29
C THR A 152 2.39 9.80 -19.81
N GLU A 153 3.52 10.27 -19.24
CA GLU A 153 4.85 9.76 -19.56
C GLU A 153 4.97 8.26 -19.27
N THR A 154 4.50 7.80 -18.10
CA THR A 154 4.53 6.39 -17.73
C THR A 154 3.79 5.52 -18.74
N LEU A 155 2.67 5.98 -19.31
CA LEU A 155 1.92 5.30 -20.36
C LEU A 155 2.72 5.11 -21.64
N LEU A 156 3.51 6.12 -22.06
CA LEU A 156 4.33 6.04 -23.28
C LEU A 156 5.37 4.91 -23.23
N TYR A 157 5.89 4.58 -22.03
CA TYR A 157 6.85 3.50 -21.85
C TYR A 157 6.21 2.11 -21.63
N THR A 158 4.86 2.01 -21.60
CA THR A 158 4.15 0.75 -21.36
C THR A 158 3.61 0.14 -22.66
N LYS A 159 3.64 0.89 -23.75
CA LYS A 159 3.28 0.45 -25.14
C LYS A 159 4.44 -0.24 -25.82
#